data_049c26483ab165db08c3715d66ad90f2
#
_entry.id   049c26483ab165db08c3715d66ad90f2
#
_cell.length_a   1.000
_cell.length_b   1.000
_cell.length_c   1.000
_cell.angle_alpha   90.00
_cell.angle_beta   90.00
_cell.angle_gamma   90.00
#
_symmetry.space_group_name_H-M   'P 1'
#
loop_
_entity.id
_entity.type
_entity.pdbx_description
1 polymer ?
#
loop_
_entity_poly.entity_id
_entity_poly.type
_entity_poly.pdbx_seq_one_letter_code
_entity_poly.pdbx_strand_id
1 'polypeptide(L)'
;MRTVIYARYSSDNQSNASIEDQVRQCKTRIEKESWTLTQVYSDAAISGATTLRPGYQKLLEDARAGAFDVVVAEALDRLSRDQEDVAGLYKRLTFANVTLITLAEGEISELHVGLKGTMNALYLKDLAQKTKRGLEGRVRQGKSGGGKAYGYDVIRRTDAEGIPIHGERRINEAEAAVVRRIFEEFAAGHSPRAIARRLNADGVSGPGGRPWRDTTIRGHHTRRTGILRNDLYAGRLVWNKQSYRKDPTSGKRLARPNPESEWIVMDVPELRTVDPDLWDRVQTRLDGIRNSARVANARKTRFWESRRPRHLLTGLVRCGECGHPLAAVGKDYLACGTARSTGTCANRRGIKRQHLEHLVLDALKKNLMAPDLVEAFIKAFHEEVNKQRHRIDMAVDHKRKELREVTRRLDGLYEAIADGLRTPGLKGKLEELEARKAALEDDLSDAAPPAPRLHPNLAGLYRRKVENLHQALNDPASRTEAADILRDLIEVIAIKATDDGFEVELIGDIANMVELANVPNSKKNAAPEGTAVPDSYRSSVKVVAGAGFEPATFRL
;
A
#
# COMPACT_ATOMS: atom_id res chain seq x y z
N MET A 1 10.95 -34.86 -17.39
CA MET A 1 11.01 -34.01 -16.19
C MET A 1 9.86 -33.02 -16.25
N ARG A 2 9.10 -32.86 -15.15
CA ARG A 2 8.02 -31.86 -15.03
C ARG A 2 8.67 -30.52 -14.88
N THR A 3 8.38 -29.58 -15.76
CA THR A 3 9.09 -28.33 -15.87
C THR A 3 8.12 -27.15 -15.78
N VAL A 4 8.52 -26.08 -15.10
CA VAL A 4 7.77 -24.84 -15.03
C VAL A 4 8.59 -23.66 -15.52
N ILE A 5 7.92 -22.61 -15.97
CA ILE A 5 8.56 -21.37 -16.41
C ILE A 5 8.26 -20.27 -15.40
N TYR A 6 9.25 -19.42 -15.11
CA TYR A 6 9.05 -18.17 -14.43
C TYR A 6 9.47 -16.98 -15.30
N ALA A 7 8.56 -16.03 -15.51
CA ALA A 7 8.78 -14.84 -16.33
C ALA A 7 8.39 -13.56 -15.58
N ARG A 8 9.11 -12.45 -15.80
CA ARG A 8 8.85 -11.17 -15.12
C ARG A 8 9.36 -9.95 -15.86
N TYR A 9 8.63 -8.83 -15.76
CA TYR A 9 9.16 -7.51 -16.08
C TYR A 9 8.94 -6.50 -14.93
N SER A 10 9.73 -5.41 -14.89
CA SER A 10 9.85 -4.52 -13.72
C SER A 10 9.44 -3.06 -13.95
N SER A 11 9.01 -2.66 -15.15
CA SER A 11 8.67 -1.25 -15.42
C SER A 11 7.40 -1.13 -16.25
N ASP A 12 6.61 -0.09 -15.98
CA ASP A 12 5.38 0.24 -16.71
C ASP A 12 5.63 0.55 -18.21
N ASN A 13 6.89 0.74 -18.61
CA ASN A 13 7.30 0.94 -20.01
C ASN A 13 7.55 -0.37 -20.78
N GLN A 14 7.51 -1.54 -20.10
CA GLN A 14 7.58 -2.85 -20.71
C GLN A 14 6.17 -3.43 -20.78
N SER A 15 5.81 -3.99 -21.93
CA SER A 15 4.49 -4.57 -22.18
C SER A 15 4.42 -6.05 -21.81
N ASN A 16 3.23 -6.62 -21.78
CA ASN A 16 3.01 -8.06 -21.62
C ASN A 16 3.75 -8.89 -22.70
N ALA A 17 4.00 -8.31 -23.88
CA ALA A 17 4.84 -8.92 -24.92
C ALA A 17 6.23 -9.35 -24.42
N SER A 18 6.77 -8.65 -23.40
CA SER A 18 8.05 -9.04 -22.78
C SER A 18 7.97 -10.35 -21.97
N ILE A 19 6.82 -10.65 -21.34
CA ILE A 19 6.58 -11.95 -20.67
C ILE A 19 6.40 -13.04 -21.71
N GLU A 20 5.60 -12.78 -22.74
CA GLU A 20 5.35 -13.74 -23.83
C GLU A 20 6.63 -14.14 -24.54
N ASP A 21 7.53 -13.17 -24.79
CA ASP A 21 8.85 -13.45 -25.37
C ASP A 21 9.72 -14.32 -24.48
N GLN A 22 9.78 -14.03 -23.17
CA GLN A 22 10.51 -14.85 -22.21
C GLN A 22 9.96 -16.28 -22.17
N VAL A 23 8.63 -16.42 -22.09
CA VAL A 23 7.95 -17.71 -22.08
C VAL A 23 8.21 -18.48 -23.37
N ARG A 24 8.14 -17.82 -24.54
CA ARG A 24 8.42 -18.44 -25.85
C ARG A 24 9.84 -19.01 -25.90
N GLN A 25 10.84 -18.23 -25.48
CA GLN A 25 12.23 -18.67 -25.46
C GLN A 25 12.44 -19.86 -24.49
N CYS A 26 11.82 -19.80 -23.31
CA CYS A 26 11.88 -20.89 -22.34
C CYS A 26 11.20 -22.17 -22.88
N LYS A 27 10.05 -22.03 -23.57
CA LYS A 27 9.38 -23.18 -24.22
C LYS A 27 10.26 -23.85 -25.25
N THR A 28 10.93 -23.10 -26.14
CA THR A 28 11.88 -23.64 -27.12
C THR A 28 12.99 -24.46 -26.46
N ARG A 29 13.49 -24.00 -25.28
CA ARG A 29 14.48 -24.79 -24.52
C ARG A 29 13.89 -26.06 -23.95
N ILE A 30 12.69 -26.02 -23.40
CA ILE A 30 11.98 -27.18 -22.82
C ILE A 30 11.70 -28.23 -23.89
N GLU A 31 11.26 -27.83 -25.09
CA GLU A 31 11.02 -28.69 -26.22
C GLU A 31 12.31 -29.37 -26.68
N LYS A 32 13.41 -28.63 -26.79
CA LYS A 32 14.72 -29.18 -27.17
C LYS A 32 15.21 -30.26 -26.21
N GLU A 33 14.94 -30.13 -24.93
CA GLU A 33 15.32 -31.08 -23.89
C GLU A 33 14.26 -32.20 -23.70
N SER A 34 13.17 -32.18 -24.46
CA SER A 34 12.04 -33.15 -24.35
C SER A 34 11.44 -33.19 -22.92
N TRP A 35 11.36 -32.06 -22.25
CA TRP A 35 10.72 -31.92 -20.94
C TRP A 35 9.22 -31.61 -21.09
N THR A 36 8.44 -31.88 -20.04
CA THR A 36 7.00 -31.60 -20.02
C THR A 36 6.75 -30.28 -19.29
N LEU A 37 6.25 -29.28 -20.01
CA LEU A 37 5.81 -28.01 -19.38
C LEU A 37 4.51 -28.26 -18.63
N THR A 38 4.49 -27.98 -17.30
CA THR A 38 3.31 -28.17 -16.45
C THR A 38 2.63 -26.84 -16.14
N GLN A 39 3.40 -25.76 -15.89
CA GLN A 39 2.83 -24.46 -15.53
C GLN A 39 3.76 -23.30 -15.87
N VAL A 40 3.17 -22.11 -16.05
CA VAL A 40 3.89 -20.84 -16.22
C VAL A 40 3.51 -19.90 -15.07
N TYR A 41 4.51 -19.42 -14.34
CA TYR A 41 4.35 -18.38 -13.30
C TYR A 41 4.84 -17.05 -13.86
N SER A 42 4.09 -16.00 -13.60
CA SER A 42 4.49 -14.66 -14.09
C SER A 42 4.13 -13.55 -13.10
N ASP A 43 4.97 -12.51 -13.08
CA ASP A 43 4.74 -11.28 -12.30
C ASP A 43 4.95 -10.06 -13.20
N ALA A 44 3.85 -9.39 -13.55
CA ALA A 44 3.83 -8.21 -14.41
C ALA A 44 3.98 -6.92 -13.61
N ALA A 45 4.79 -5.97 -14.11
CA ALA A 45 5.00 -4.63 -13.54
C ALA A 45 5.47 -4.61 -12.06
N ILE A 46 6.04 -5.70 -11.54
CA ILE A 46 6.53 -5.80 -10.17
C ILE A 46 8.05 -5.82 -10.13
N SER A 47 8.65 -4.98 -9.28
CA SER A 47 10.10 -4.89 -9.14
C SER A 47 10.71 -6.21 -8.65
N GLY A 48 11.82 -6.64 -9.27
CA GLY A 48 12.63 -7.76 -8.80
C GLY A 48 13.32 -7.55 -7.43
N ALA A 49 13.17 -6.37 -6.83
CA ALA A 49 13.72 -6.04 -5.52
C ALA A 49 12.78 -6.38 -4.34
N THR A 50 11.67 -7.07 -4.58
CA THR A 50 10.76 -7.57 -3.54
C THR A 50 10.43 -9.02 -3.79
N THR A 51 10.32 -9.80 -2.72
CA THR A 51 9.87 -11.20 -2.74
C THR A 51 8.35 -11.34 -2.60
N LEU A 52 7.63 -10.24 -2.31
CA LEU A 52 6.17 -10.19 -2.19
C LEU A 52 5.50 -10.14 -3.59
N ARG A 53 5.80 -11.12 -4.44
CA ARG A 53 5.27 -11.27 -5.79
C ARG A 53 4.40 -12.52 -5.83
N PRO A 54 3.11 -12.44 -6.23
CA PRO A 54 2.18 -13.57 -6.18
C PRO A 54 2.67 -14.79 -6.97
N GLY A 55 3.13 -14.60 -8.21
CA GLY A 55 3.66 -15.69 -9.03
C GLY A 55 4.92 -16.34 -8.45
N TYR A 56 5.80 -15.53 -7.86
CA TYR A 56 7.01 -16.02 -7.19
C TYR A 56 6.68 -16.81 -5.91
N GLN A 57 5.70 -16.34 -5.11
CA GLN A 57 5.28 -17.05 -3.90
C GLN A 57 4.64 -18.39 -4.24
N LYS A 58 3.76 -18.40 -5.25
CA LYS A 58 3.13 -19.62 -5.72
C LYS A 58 4.15 -20.63 -6.25
N LEU A 59 5.15 -20.20 -7.01
CA LEU A 59 6.28 -21.04 -7.44
C LEU A 59 6.95 -21.74 -6.26
N LEU A 60 7.20 -21.02 -5.16
CA LEU A 60 7.85 -21.58 -3.96
C LEU A 60 6.94 -22.55 -3.20
N GLU A 61 5.65 -22.30 -3.16
CA GLU A 61 4.66 -23.21 -2.54
C GLU A 61 4.58 -24.52 -3.31
N ASP A 62 4.43 -24.46 -4.64
CA ASP A 62 4.32 -25.60 -5.51
C ASP A 62 5.64 -26.41 -5.58
N ALA A 63 6.80 -25.74 -5.50
CA ALA A 63 8.09 -26.40 -5.34
C ALA A 63 8.17 -27.24 -4.06
N ARG A 64 7.70 -26.69 -2.93
CA ARG A 64 7.63 -27.44 -1.65
C ARG A 64 6.67 -28.61 -1.69
N ALA A 65 5.58 -28.48 -2.45
CA ALA A 65 4.61 -29.55 -2.66
C ALA A 65 5.10 -30.63 -3.65
N GLY A 66 6.28 -30.47 -4.28
CA GLY A 66 6.83 -31.41 -5.25
C GLY A 66 6.06 -31.45 -6.57
N ALA A 67 5.43 -30.33 -6.98
CA ALA A 67 4.61 -30.27 -8.17
C ALA A 67 5.43 -30.37 -9.48
N PHE A 68 6.71 -30.02 -9.46
CA PHE A 68 7.62 -30.04 -10.61
C PHE A 68 9.07 -30.32 -10.20
N ASP A 69 9.90 -30.65 -11.19
CA ASP A 69 11.29 -31.07 -11.00
C ASP A 69 12.29 -30.00 -11.46
N VAL A 70 11.88 -29.10 -12.37
CA VAL A 70 12.75 -28.08 -13.00
C VAL A 70 12.02 -26.74 -13.10
N VAL A 71 12.74 -25.67 -12.74
CA VAL A 71 12.32 -24.29 -13.02
C VAL A 71 13.19 -23.72 -14.12
N VAL A 72 12.58 -23.16 -15.17
CA VAL A 72 13.27 -22.48 -16.27
C VAL A 72 12.93 -21.00 -16.23
N ALA A 73 13.96 -20.14 -16.35
CA ALA A 73 13.80 -18.69 -16.50
C ALA A 73 14.77 -18.16 -17.58
N GLU A 74 14.51 -16.96 -18.10
CA GLU A 74 15.41 -16.34 -19.09
C GLU A 74 16.81 -16.10 -18.49
N ALA A 75 16.88 -15.51 -17.31
CA ALA A 75 18.12 -15.22 -16.58
C ALA A 75 17.84 -15.09 -15.07
N LEU A 76 18.88 -15.18 -14.23
CA LEU A 76 18.75 -15.06 -12.78
C LEU A 76 18.14 -13.72 -12.32
N ASP A 77 18.35 -12.64 -13.06
CA ASP A 77 17.78 -11.31 -12.72
C ASP A 77 16.26 -11.22 -12.95
N ARG A 78 15.65 -12.17 -13.64
CA ARG A 78 14.19 -12.32 -13.71
C ARG A 78 13.65 -12.84 -12.39
N LEU A 79 14.37 -13.72 -11.73
CA LEU A 79 13.99 -14.27 -10.43
C LEU A 79 14.20 -13.25 -9.31
N SER A 80 15.41 -12.73 -9.14
CA SER A 80 15.69 -11.58 -8.26
C SER A 80 16.96 -10.82 -8.70
N ARG A 81 17.02 -9.54 -8.34
CA ARG A 81 18.23 -8.70 -8.46
C ARG A 81 19.01 -8.60 -7.16
N ASP A 82 18.44 -9.09 -6.08
CA ASP A 82 19.06 -9.10 -4.76
C ASP A 82 19.80 -10.43 -4.54
N GLN A 83 21.03 -10.37 -4.08
CA GLN A 83 21.88 -11.54 -3.88
C GLN A 83 21.31 -12.47 -2.79
N GLU A 84 20.77 -11.91 -1.71
CA GLU A 84 20.18 -12.67 -0.62
C GLU A 84 18.94 -13.44 -1.09
N ASP A 85 18.08 -12.79 -1.88
CA ASP A 85 16.88 -13.41 -2.44
C ASP A 85 17.23 -14.57 -3.38
N VAL A 86 18.21 -14.38 -4.27
CA VAL A 86 18.65 -15.44 -5.22
C VAL A 86 19.25 -16.62 -4.46
N ALA A 87 20.09 -16.37 -3.46
CA ALA A 87 20.67 -17.42 -2.64
C ALA A 87 19.60 -18.16 -1.81
N GLY A 88 18.64 -17.40 -1.26
CA GLY A 88 17.49 -17.96 -0.54
C GLY A 88 16.59 -18.82 -1.43
N LEU A 89 16.32 -18.37 -2.67
CA LEU A 89 15.58 -19.15 -3.67
C LEU A 89 16.30 -20.45 -4.00
N TYR A 90 17.57 -20.35 -4.37
CA TYR A 90 18.40 -21.52 -4.74
C TYR A 90 18.38 -22.58 -3.63
N LYS A 91 18.61 -22.18 -2.36
CA LYS A 91 18.56 -23.10 -1.22
C LYS A 91 17.18 -23.78 -1.06
N ARG A 92 16.09 -23.01 -1.27
CA ARG A 92 14.72 -23.57 -1.15
C ARG A 92 14.41 -24.54 -2.27
N LEU A 93 14.82 -24.27 -3.50
CA LEU A 93 14.65 -25.15 -4.65
C LEU A 93 15.50 -26.42 -4.48
N THR A 94 16.77 -26.29 -4.08
CA THR A 94 17.66 -27.44 -3.80
C THR A 94 17.09 -28.33 -2.69
N PHE A 95 16.55 -27.73 -1.61
CA PHE A 95 15.88 -28.48 -0.54
C PHE A 95 14.64 -29.24 -1.05
N ALA A 96 13.92 -28.69 -2.03
CA ALA A 96 12.77 -29.32 -2.66
C ALA A 96 13.16 -30.30 -3.80
N ASN A 97 14.44 -30.58 -4.03
CA ASN A 97 14.98 -31.36 -5.15
C ASN A 97 14.57 -30.81 -6.53
N VAL A 98 14.45 -29.48 -6.65
CA VAL A 98 14.10 -28.80 -7.88
C VAL A 98 15.35 -28.16 -8.48
N THR A 99 15.64 -28.46 -9.74
CA THR A 99 16.76 -27.87 -10.48
C THR A 99 16.36 -26.52 -11.05
N LEU A 100 17.23 -25.52 -10.87
CA LEU A 100 17.06 -24.20 -11.46
C LEU A 100 17.91 -24.05 -12.71
N ILE A 101 17.29 -23.73 -13.82
CA ILE A 101 17.94 -23.54 -15.12
C ILE A 101 17.57 -22.18 -15.69
N THR A 102 18.55 -21.50 -16.25
CA THR A 102 18.30 -20.26 -17.00
C THR A 102 18.81 -20.40 -18.44
N LEU A 103 18.24 -19.61 -19.34
CA LEU A 103 18.70 -19.61 -20.73
C LEU A 103 20.08 -18.95 -20.86
N ALA A 104 20.35 -17.94 -20.03
CA ALA A 104 21.58 -17.16 -20.07
C ALA A 104 22.76 -17.87 -19.41
N GLU A 105 22.54 -18.59 -18.29
CA GLU A 105 23.60 -19.18 -17.48
C GLU A 105 23.63 -20.72 -17.51
N GLY A 106 22.59 -21.36 -18.04
CA GLY A 106 22.44 -22.81 -17.98
C GLY A 106 21.92 -23.29 -16.61
N GLU A 107 22.35 -24.46 -16.18
CA GLU A 107 22.04 -24.99 -14.85
C GLU A 107 22.74 -24.15 -13.76
N ILE A 108 21.97 -23.70 -12.79
CA ILE A 108 22.46 -22.82 -11.75
C ILE A 108 23.07 -23.63 -10.61
N SER A 109 24.32 -23.29 -10.28
CA SER A 109 25.06 -23.84 -9.15
C SER A 109 25.31 -22.76 -8.08
N GLU A 110 25.80 -23.16 -6.90
CA GLU A 110 26.22 -22.25 -5.85
C GLU A 110 27.24 -21.19 -6.32
N LEU A 111 28.15 -21.59 -7.25
CA LEU A 111 29.13 -20.68 -7.84
C LEU A 111 28.43 -19.58 -8.66
N HIS A 112 27.43 -19.93 -9.47
CA HIS A 112 26.66 -18.95 -10.25
C HIS A 112 25.92 -17.95 -9.32
N VAL A 113 25.30 -18.44 -8.25
CA VAL A 113 24.62 -17.62 -7.25
C VAL A 113 25.58 -16.64 -6.58
N GLY A 114 26.72 -17.13 -6.12
CA GLY A 114 27.74 -16.31 -5.45
C GLY A 114 28.37 -15.28 -6.38
N LEU A 115 28.87 -15.71 -7.54
CA LEU A 115 29.58 -14.84 -8.49
C LEU A 115 28.65 -13.78 -9.08
N LYS A 116 27.50 -14.19 -9.62
CA LYS A 116 26.55 -13.27 -10.27
C LYS A 116 25.93 -12.29 -9.28
N GLY A 117 25.60 -12.76 -8.07
CA GLY A 117 25.13 -11.88 -6.99
C GLY A 117 26.15 -10.78 -6.65
N THR A 118 27.42 -11.16 -6.51
CA THR A 118 28.51 -10.21 -6.24
C THR A 118 28.73 -9.24 -7.40
N MET A 119 28.73 -9.73 -8.64
CA MET A 119 28.88 -8.89 -9.83
C MET A 119 27.73 -7.89 -9.97
N ASN A 120 26.48 -8.32 -9.74
CA ASN A 120 25.31 -7.44 -9.76
C ASN A 120 25.41 -6.35 -8.68
N ALA A 121 25.84 -6.70 -7.46
CA ALA A 121 26.04 -5.74 -6.38
C ALA A 121 27.13 -4.71 -6.72
N LEU A 122 28.24 -5.14 -7.30
CA LEU A 122 29.32 -4.26 -7.77
C LEU A 122 28.85 -3.34 -8.91
N TYR A 123 28.13 -3.87 -9.89
CA TYR A 123 27.57 -3.09 -10.99
C TYR A 123 26.62 -2.00 -10.48
N LEU A 124 25.68 -2.34 -9.58
CA LEU A 124 24.78 -1.36 -8.99
C LEU A 124 25.51 -0.28 -8.18
N LYS A 125 26.59 -0.66 -7.48
CA LYS A 125 27.44 0.29 -6.75
C LYS A 125 28.18 1.24 -7.69
N ASP A 126 28.76 0.72 -8.77
CA ASP A 126 29.44 1.52 -9.80
C ASP A 126 28.46 2.47 -10.50
N LEU A 127 27.28 1.99 -10.90
CA LEU A 127 26.22 2.80 -11.50
C LEU A 127 25.78 3.93 -10.55
N ALA A 128 25.60 3.62 -9.26
CA ALA A 128 25.25 4.62 -8.26
C ALA A 128 26.36 5.69 -8.10
N GLN A 129 27.65 5.29 -8.13
CA GLN A 129 28.78 6.21 -8.07
C GLN A 129 28.88 7.09 -9.33
N LYS A 130 28.70 6.51 -10.52
CA LYS A 130 28.68 7.26 -11.79
C LYS A 130 27.55 8.27 -11.82
N THR A 131 26.34 7.85 -11.39
CA THR A 131 25.17 8.73 -11.28
C THR A 131 25.43 9.87 -10.28
N LYS A 132 25.99 9.56 -9.11
CA LYS A 132 26.32 10.57 -8.08
C LYS A 132 27.32 11.59 -8.63
N ARG A 133 28.38 11.13 -9.30
CA ARG A 133 29.38 11.99 -9.93
C ARG A 133 28.80 12.90 -11.01
N GLY A 134 27.92 12.35 -11.87
CA GLY A 134 27.22 13.14 -12.89
C GLY A 134 26.29 14.20 -12.29
N LEU A 135 25.58 13.89 -11.20
CA LEU A 135 24.76 14.86 -10.46
C LEU A 135 25.63 15.93 -9.79
N GLU A 136 26.76 15.55 -9.20
CA GLU A 136 27.71 16.47 -8.59
C GLU A 136 28.27 17.45 -9.61
N GLY A 137 28.76 16.96 -10.77
CA GLY A 137 29.23 17.81 -11.85
C GLY A 137 28.20 18.83 -12.32
N ARG A 138 26.93 18.41 -12.40
CA ARG A 138 25.80 19.28 -12.75
C ARG A 138 25.58 20.38 -11.70
N VAL A 139 25.62 20.01 -10.42
CA VAL A 139 25.46 20.97 -9.31
C VAL A 139 26.59 21.98 -9.28
N ARG A 140 27.85 21.57 -9.52
CA ARG A 140 29.01 22.47 -9.61
C ARG A 140 28.90 23.46 -10.76
N GLN A 141 28.06 23.21 -11.77
CA GLN A 141 27.69 24.13 -12.84
C GLN A 141 26.48 25.04 -12.49
N GLY A 142 26.03 25.07 -11.24
CA GLY A 142 24.86 25.83 -10.82
C GLY A 142 23.52 25.20 -11.21
N LYS A 143 23.53 24.00 -11.84
CA LYS A 143 22.32 23.32 -12.29
C LYS A 143 21.78 22.38 -11.22
N SER A 144 20.48 22.14 -11.23
CA SER A 144 19.83 21.27 -10.24
C SER A 144 20.28 19.81 -10.35
N GLY A 145 20.59 19.19 -9.22
CA GLY A 145 20.78 17.75 -9.08
C GLY A 145 19.49 16.92 -9.07
N GLY A 146 18.31 17.56 -9.26
CA GLY A 146 16.99 16.92 -9.29
C GLY A 146 15.96 17.55 -8.36
N GLY A 147 14.71 17.12 -8.52
CA GLY A 147 13.56 17.63 -7.76
C GLY A 147 13.05 18.98 -8.27
N LYS A 148 11.75 19.28 -8.00
CA LYS A 148 11.13 20.59 -8.25
C LYS A 148 11.05 21.36 -6.94
N ALA A 149 11.52 22.61 -6.92
CA ALA A 149 11.27 23.55 -5.82
C ALA A 149 10.12 24.49 -6.21
N TYR A 150 9.24 24.79 -5.27
CA TYR A 150 8.18 25.78 -5.46
C TYR A 150 8.81 27.15 -5.69
N GLY A 151 8.26 27.95 -6.58
CA GLY A 151 8.85 29.21 -7.01
C GLY A 151 9.77 29.13 -8.23
N TYR A 152 9.94 27.93 -8.81
CA TYR A 152 10.80 27.74 -9.98
C TYR A 152 10.19 26.78 -10.99
N ASP A 153 10.38 27.09 -12.27
CA ASP A 153 10.10 26.19 -13.38
C ASP A 153 11.37 25.48 -13.84
N VAL A 154 11.22 24.23 -14.27
CA VAL A 154 12.27 23.46 -14.91
C VAL A 154 12.30 23.79 -16.40
N ILE A 155 13.44 24.25 -16.89
CA ILE A 155 13.64 24.50 -18.32
C ILE A 155 14.02 23.16 -18.97
N ARG A 156 13.29 22.81 -20.04
CA ARG A 156 13.59 21.64 -20.87
C ARG A 156 14.03 22.16 -22.25
N ARG A 157 15.30 21.99 -22.56
CA ARG A 157 15.86 22.32 -23.87
C ARG A 157 16.93 21.31 -24.25
N THR A 158 17.28 21.28 -25.51
CA THR A 158 18.38 20.52 -26.08
C THR A 158 19.53 21.47 -26.42
N ASP A 159 20.76 20.95 -26.47
CA ASP A 159 21.91 21.67 -27.04
C ASP A 159 21.87 21.70 -28.58
N ALA A 160 22.91 22.22 -29.19
CA ALA A 160 23.06 22.31 -30.65
C ALA A 160 23.10 20.92 -31.32
N GLU A 161 23.56 19.91 -30.59
CA GLU A 161 23.68 18.52 -31.03
C GLU A 161 22.39 17.70 -30.74
N GLY A 162 21.33 18.32 -30.21
CA GLY A 162 20.05 17.67 -29.89
C GLY A 162 20.05 16.89 -28.56
N ILE A 163 21.10 17.01 -27.73
CA ILE A 163 21.21 16.33 -26.43
C ILE A 163 20.41 17.13 -25.37
N PRO A 164 19.54 16.49 -24.56
CA PRO A 164 18.78 17.16 -23.52
C PRO A 164 19.67 17.79 -22.44
N ILE A 165 19.52 19.09 -22.23
CA ILE A 165 20.16 19.82 -21.13
C ILE A 165 19.28 19.67 -19.88
N HIS A 166 19.82 19.10 -18.83
CA HIS A 166 19.08 18.83 -17.60
C HIS A 166 19.49 19.77 -16.46
N GLY A 167 18.52 20.08 -15.59
CA GLY A 167 18.76 20.75 -14.31
C GLY A 167 18.70 22.27 -14.36
N GLU A 168 18.40 22.88 -15.50
CA GLU A 168 18.21 24.32 -15.60
C GLU A 168 16.86 24.74 -15.03
N ARG A 169 16.83 25.91 -14.38
CA ARG A 169 15.66 26.49 -13.75
C ARG A 169 15.55 27.96 -14.07
N ARG A 170 14.31 28.46 -14.02
CA ARG A 170 14.01 29.91 -14.00
C ARG A 170 13.06 30.19 -12.85
N ILE A 171 13.05 31.42 -12.39
CA ILE A 171 12.07 31.90 -11.39
C ILE A 171 10.68 31.87 -12.03
N ASN A 172 9.72 31.31 -11.33
CA ASN A 172 8.29 31.44 -11.62
C ASN A 172 7.76 32.58 -10.76
N GLU A 173 7.54 33.75 -11.37
CA GLU A 173 7.23 34.97 -10.61
C GLU A 173 5.95 34.86 -9.78
N ALA A 174 4.94 34.15 -10.26
CA ALA A 174 3.70 33.94 -9.52
C ALA A 174 3.95 33.13 -8.23
N GLU A 175 4.68 32.01 -8.33
CA GLU A 175 5.04 31.20 -7.16
C GLU A 175 6.09 31.89 -6.29
N ALA A 176 7.02 32.66 -6.87
CA ALA A 176 8.03 33.43 -6.15
C ALA A 176 7.42 34.55 -5.30
N ALA A 177 6.37 35.21 -5.80
CA ALA A 177 5.61 36.20 -5.03
C ALA A 177 4.98 35.56 -3.77
N VAL A 178 4.47 34.35 -3.88
CA VAL A 178 3.95 33.59 -2.72
C VAL A 178 5.08 33.24 -1.75
N VAL A 179 6.26 32.87 -2.24
CA VAL A 179 7.43 32.62 -1.38
C VAL A 179 7.80 33.89 -0.62
N ARG A 180 7.94 35.04 -1.30
CA ARG A 180 8.23 36.35 -0.66
C ARG A 180 7.20 36.67 0.42
N ARG A 181 5.92 36.56 0.12
CA ARG A 181 4.84 36.74 1.10
C ARG A 181 4.99 35.83 2.33
N ILE A 182 5.33 34.56 2.16
CA ILE A 182 5.56 33.63 3.28
C ILE A 182 6.70 34.11 4.17
N PHE A 183 7.80 34.59 3.58
CA PHE A 183 8.93 35.13 4.33
C PHE A 183 8.58 36.41 5.08
N GLU A 184 7.88 37.36 4.44
CA GLU A 184 7.42 38.62 5.02
C GLU A 184 6.46 38.38 6.18
N GLU A 185 5.42 37.57 5.99
CA GLU A 185 4.46 37.24 7.04
C GLU A 185 5.15 36.52 8.23
N PHE A 186 6.11 35.63 7.92
CA PHE A 186 6.85 34.99 8.99
C PHE A 186 7.76 35.98 9.72
N ALA A 187 8.47 36.86 9.03
CA ALA A 187 9.29 37.92 9.65
C ALA A 187 8.45 38.90 10.50
N ALA A 188 7.20 39.18 10.06
CA ALA A 188 6.24 40.00 10.79
C ALA A 188 5.64 39.35 12.06
N GLY A 189 5.99 38.08 12.36
CA GLY A 189 5.56 37.46 13.62
C GLY A 189 4.55 36.32 13.44
N HIS A 190 3.97 36.11 12.25
CA HIS A 190 2.98 35.06 12.04
C HIS A 190 3.58 33.68 12.17
N SER A 191 2.78 32.73 12.65
CA SER A 191 3.19 31.34 12.73
C SER A 191 3.03 30.63 11.37
N PRO A 192 3.85 29.58 11.04
CA PRO A 192 3.70 28.83 9.80
C PRO A 192 2.29 28.25 9.59
N ARG A 193 1.59 27.95 10.69
CA ARG A 193 0.19 27.48 10.63
C ARG A 193 -0.78 28.61 10.25
N ALA A 194 -0.60 29.81 10.79
CA ALA A 194 -1.42 30.95 10.42
C ALA A 194 -1.23 31.33 8.96
N ILE A 195 0.02 31.35 8.49
CA ILE A 195 0.38 31.60 7.10
C ILE A 195 -0.27 30.57 6.16
N ALA A 196 -0.14 29.25 6.47
CA ALA A 196 -0.75 28.20 5.68
C ALA A 196 -2.27 28.36 5.55
N ARG A 197 -2.96 28.72 6.65
CA ARG A 197 -4.41 28.95 6.63
C ARG A 197 -4.82 30.15 5.79
N ARG A 198 -4.06 31.26 5.85
CA ARG A 198 -4.33 32.45 5.01
C ARG A 198 -4.17 32.09 3.54
N LEU A 199 -3.05 31.47 3.15
CA LEU A 199 -2.82 31.06 1.76
C LEU A 199 -3.93 30.14 1.24
N ASN A 200 -4.40 29.20 2.08
CA ASN A 200 -5.51 28.31 1.71
C ASN A 200 -6.84 29.05 1.61
N ALA A 201 -7.10 30.02 2.50
CA ALA A 201 -8.31 30.86 2.44
C ALA A 201 -8.33 31.76 1.20
N ASP A 202 -7.15 32.25 0.79
CA ASP A 202 -6.97 33.05 -0.43
C ASP A 202 -6.97 32.18 -1.71
N GLY A 203 -7.15 30.86 -1.61
CA GLY A 203 -7.17 29.94 -2.75
C GLY A 203 -5.82 29.71 -3.41
N VAL A 204 -4.71 30.10 -2.75
CA VAL A 204 -3.35 29.94 -3.29
C VAL A 204 -2.92 28.47 -3.21
N SER A 205 -2.67 27.88 -4.37
CA SER A 205 -2.22 26.49 -4.46
C SER A 205 -0.78 26.31 -3.93
N GLY A 206 -0.57 25.29 -3.11
CA GLY A 206 0.76 24.92 -2.62
C GLY A 206 1.52 23.99 -3.58
N PRO A 207 2.70 23.52 -3.20
CA PRO A 207 3.53 22.64 -4.01
C PRO A 207 2.77 21.41 -4.51
N GLY A 208 2.77 21.21 -5.84
CA GLY A 208 2.05 20.11 -6.47
C GLY A 208 0.53 20.23 -6.42
N GLY A 209 -0.02 21.46 -6.33
CA GLY A 209 -1.46 21.73 -6.31
C GLY A 209 -2.16 21.37 -4.99
N ARG A 210 -1.40 21.03 -3.96
CA ARG A 210 -1.95 20.62 -2.66
C ARG A 210 -2.16 21.83 -1.72
N PRO A 211 -3.12 21.75 -0.78
CA PRO A 211 -3.26 22.78 0.24
C PRO A 211 -1.98 22.97 1.06
N TRP A 212 -1.71 24.22 1.43
CA TRP A 212 -0.58 24.57 2.30
C TRP A 212 -0.72 23.95 3.69
N ARG A 213 0.41 23.46 4.21
CA ARG A 213 0.53 22.96 5.59
C ARG A 213 1.64 23.68 6.31
N ASP A 214 1.54 23.75 7.63
CA ASP A 214 2.59 24.33 8.48
C ASP A 214 3.94 23.63 8.29
N THR A 215 3.93 22.31 8.08
CA THR A 215 5.12 21.51 7.82
C THR A 215 5.77 21.83 6.48
N THR A 216 5.01 22.17 5.45
CA THR A 216 5.54 22.59 4.13
C THR A 216 6.25 23.93 4.25
N ILE A 217 5.70 24.86 5.00
CA ILE A 217 6.29 26.19 5.23
C ILE A 217 7.52 26.09 6.15
N ARG A 218 7.36 25.54 7.35
CA ARG A 218 8.40 25.44 8.38
C ARG A 218 9.54 24.50 7.98
N GLY A 219 9.19 23.36 7.37
CA GLY A 219 10.12 22.28 7.04
C GLY A 219 10.72 21.58 8.25
N HIS A 220 11.86 20.93 8.00
CA HIS A 220 12.60 20.15 9.00
C HIS A 220 14.01 20.73 9.16
N HIS A 221 14.39 21.06 10.39
CA HIS A 221 15.67 21.73 10.68
C HIS A 221 16.89 20.94 10.18
N THR A 222 17.06 19.70 10.63
CA THR A 222 18.24 18.87 10.33
C THR A 222 18.37 18.55 8.84
N ARG A 223 17.22 18.41 8.14
CA ARG A 223 17.20 18.11 6.69
C ARG A 223 17.20 19.37 5.84
N ARG A 224 17.08 20.56 6.45
CA ARG A 224 16.94 21.87 5.80
C ARG A 224 15.95 21.83 4.63
N THR A 225 14.76 21.29 4.90
CA THR A 225 13.66 21.22 3.95
C THR A 225 12.56 22.21 4.34
N GLY A 226 11.62 22.49 3.44
CA GLY A 226 10.53 23.44 3.63
C GLY A 226 10.87 24.83 3.09
N ILE A 227 9.84 25.66 2.90
CA ILE A 227 9.99 26.99 2.26
C ILE A 227 10.98 27.86 3.04
N LEU A 228 10.78 28.06 4.34
CA LEU A 228 11.61 28.96 5.15
C LEU A 228 13.08 28.53 5.33
N ARG A 229 13.45 27.32 4.90
CA ARG A 229 14.79 26.74 5.07
C ARG A 229 15.46 26.32 3.76
N ASN A 230 14.84 26.61 2.63
CA ASN A 230 15.40 26.26 1.34
C ASN A 230 16.38 27.34 0.88
N ASP A 231 17.67 27.04 0.95
CA ASP A 231 18.77 27.94 0.62
C ASP A 231 18.68 28.51 -0.81
N LEU A 232 17.98 27.84 -1.71
CA LEU A 232 17.83 28.29 -3.10
C LEU A 232 17.13 29.66 -3.19
N TYR A 233 16.20 29.96 -2.26
CA TYR A 233 15.55 31.27 -2.24
C TYR A 233 16.50 32.42 -1.88
N ALA A 234 17.59 32.12 -1.17
CA ALA A 234 18.68 33.06 -0.92
C ALA A 234 19.72 33.09 -2.04
N GLY A 235 19.51 32.37 -3.16
CA GLY A 235 20.47 32.27 -4.26
C GLY A 235 21.62 31.29 -3.97
N ARG A 236 21.41 30.27 -3.14
CA ARG A 236 22.40 29.22 -2.86
C ARG A 236 21.83 27.84 -3.14
N LEU A 237 22.43 27.12 -4.08
CA LEU A 237 22.11 25.74 -4.40
C LEU A 237 22.90 24.82 -3.47
N VAL A 238 22.23 24.11 -2.59
CA VAL A 238 22.85 23.15 -1.65
C VAL A 238 22.42 21.73 -1.99
N TRP A 239 23.39 20.89 -2.31
CA TRP A 239 23.17 19.50 -2.68
C TRP A 239 23.86 18.54 -1.71
N ASN A 240 23.54 17.26 -1.76
CA ASN A 240 24.04 16.17 -0.91
C ASN A 240 23.73 16.34 0.59
N LYS A 241 22.63 17.03 0.94
CA LYS A 241 22.20 17.19 2.34
C LYS A 241 21.81 15.87 3.02
N GLN A 242 21.41 14.87 2.24
CA GLN A 242 20.98 13.57 2.75
C GLN A 242 21.26 12.45 1.76
N SER A 243 21.53 11.28 2.31
CA SER A 243 21.62 10.00 1.61
C SER A 243 20.40 9.15 1.85
N TYR A 244 20.12 8.23 0.92
CA TYR A 244 18.98 7.31 1.03
C TYR A 244 19.49 5.88 1.10
N ARG A 245 19.08 5.16 2.12
CA ARG A 245 19.37 3.73 2.28
C ARG A 245 18.08 2.94 2.26
N LYS A 246 18.09 1.81 1.56
CA LYS A 246 16.96 0.88 1.56
C LYS A 246 17.01 0.09 2.88
N ASP A 247 15.91 0.08 3.60
CA ASP A 247 15.74 -0.77 4.78
C ASP A 247 15.57 -2.23 4.29
N PRO A 248 16.42 -3.16 4.70
CA PRO A 248 16.37 -4.54 4.23
C PRO A 248 15.05 -5.24 4.62
N THR A 249 14.48 -4.90 5.78
CA THR A 249 13.27 -5.56 6.29
C THR A 249 11.99 -5.06 5.60
N SER A 250 11.83 -3.73 5.47
CA SER A 250 10.61 -3.14 4.92
C SER A 250 10.71 -2.75 3.44
N GLY A 251 11.89 -2.85 2.84
CA GLY A 251 12.17 -2.39 1.48
C GLY A 251 12.07 -0.87 1.26
N LYS A 252 11.71 -0.11 2.29
CA LYS A 252 11.48 1.35 2.21
C LYS A 252 12.79 2.12 2.18
N ARG A 253 12.83 3.21 1.40
CA ARG A 253 13.95 4.14 1.38
C ARG A 253 13.92 5.03 2.61
N LEU A 254 14.94 4.94 3.46
CA LEU A 254 15.12 5.78 4.65
C LEU A 254 16.15 6.88 4.34
N ALA A 255 15.74 8.14 4.57
CA ALA A 255 16.62 9.29 4.43
C ALA A 255 17.49 9.45 5.69
N ARG A 256 18.81 9.62 5.51
CA ARG A 256 19.77 9.92 6.57
C ARG A 256 20.49 11.23 6.24
N PRO A 257 20.56 12.20 7.18
CA PRO A 257 21.32 13.44 6.97
C PRO A 257 22.81 13.13 6.76
N ASN A 258 23.41 13.80 5.81
CA ASN A 258 24.87 13.80 5.65
C ASN A 258 25.48 14.93 6.49
N PRO A 259 26.74 14.79 6.93
CA PRO A 259 27.47 15.89 7.56
C PRO A 259 27.52 17.11 6.65
N GLU A 260 27.54 18.31 7.22
CA GLU A 260 27.58 19.55 6.44
C GLU A 260 28.88 19.67 5.61
N SER A 261 29.97 19.05 6.07
CA SER A 261 31.25 18.95 5.33
C SER A 261 31.14 18.21 3.98
N GLU A 262 30.12 17.37 3.81
CA GLU A 262 29.86 16.67 2.55
C GLU A 262 28.89 17.41 1.63
N TRP A 263 28.35 18.54 2.08
CA TRP A 263 27.43 19.32 1.26
C TRP A 263 28.18 20.07 0.16
N ILE A 264 27.56 20.15 -1.00
CA ILE A 264 28.06 20.97 -2.11
C ILE A 264 27.18 22.20 -2.18
N VAL A 265 27.81 23.34 -1.98
CA VAL A 265 27.16 24.66 -2.00
C VAL A 265 27.65 25.42 -3.22
N MET A 266 26.74 25.92 -4.03
CA MET A 266 27.02 26.77 -5.19
C MET A 266 26.17 28.03 -5.09
N ASP A 267 26.79 29.18 -5.33
CA ASP A 267 26.08 30.45 -5.43
C ASP A 267 25.44 30.56 -6.82
N VAL A 268 24.13 30.85 -6.81
CA VAL A 268 23.28 31.02 -8.00
C VAL A 268 22.41 32.27 -7.80
N PRO A 269 23.03 33.46 -7.82
CA PRO A 269 22.34 34.71 -7.51
C PRO A 269 21.19 35.01 -8.46
N GLU A 270 21.23 34.51 -9.69
CA GLU A 270 20.17 34.63 -10.69
C GLU A 270 18.87 33.88 -10.30
N LEU A 271 18.96 32.93 -9.37
CA LEU A 271 17.81 32.19 -8.85
C LEU A 271 17.33 32.74 -7.46
N ARG A 272 17.88 33.87 -7.01
CA ARG A 272 17.47 34.49 -5.75
C ARG A 272 16.05 35.04 -5.88
N THR A 273 15.17 34.66 -4.95
CA THR A 273 13.78 35.12 -4.89
C THR A 273 13.47 35.92 -3.62
N VAL A 274 14.32 35.81 -2.59
CA VAL A 274 14.17 36.49 -1.29
C VAL A 274 15.38 37.39 -1.06
N ASP A 275 15.11 38.61 -0.61
CA ASP A 275 16.15 39.57 -0.24
C ASP A 275 17.03 39.04 0.91
N PRO A 276 18.36 39.28 0.90
CA PRO A 276 19.28 38.83 1.95
C PRO A 276 18.87 39.26 3.36
N ASP A 277 18.47 40.52 3.54
CA ASP A 277 18.08 41.05 4.87
C ASP A 277 16.82 40.36 5.39
N LEU A 278 15.86 40.08 4.49
CA LEU A 278 14.64 39.34 4.86
C LEU A 278 14.96 37.88 5.18
N TRP A 279 15.88 37.26 4.43
CA TRP A 279 16.35 35.89 4.70
C TRP A 279 16.99 35.80 6.09
N ASP A 280 17.89 36.69 6.42
CA ASP A 280 18.65 36.68 7.69
C ASP A 280 17.73 36.93 8.89
N ARG A 281 16.78 37.86 8.79
CA ARG A 281 15.73 38.06 9.82
C ARG A 281 14.93 36.82 10.07
N VAL A 282 14.56 36.11 9.01
CA VAL A 282 13.79 34.85 9.10
C VAL A 282 14.62 33.73 9.74
N GLN A 283 15.91 33.56 9.35
CA GLN A 283 16.77 32.56 9.97
C GLN A 283 17.02 32.85 11.45
N THR A 284 17.31 34.10 11.81
CA THR A 284 17.46 34.54 13.21
C THR A 284 16.22 34.21 14.04
N ARG A 285 15.04 34.49 13.52
CA ARG A 285 13.77 34.12 14.19
C ARG A 285 13.60 32.61 14.35
N LEU A 286 13.90 31.82 13.32
CA LEU A 286 13.85 30.36 13.36
C LEU A 286 14.80 29.77 14.41
N ASP A 287 15.97 30.34 14.57
CA ASP A 287 16.97 29.93 15.55
C ASP A 287 16.55 30.38 16.97
N GLY A 288 15.99 31.57 17.12
CA GLY A 288 15.40 32.03 18.39
C GLY A 288 14.28 31.08 18.87
N ILE A 289 13.37 30.66 17.97
CA ILE A 289 12.33 29.68 18.29
C ILE A 289 12.95 28.33 18.71
N ARG A 290 13.99 27.90 17.99
CA ARG A 290 14.69 26.63 18.28
C ARG A 290 15.37 26.63 19.65
N ASN A 291 15.97 27.74 20.03
CA ASN A 291 16.73 27.90 21.26
C ASN A 291 15.85 28.31 22.45
N SER A 292 14.53 28.50 22.24
CA SER A 292 13.61 28.83 23.31
C SER A 292 13.60 27.75 24.41
N ALA A 293 13.41 28.16 25.66
CA ALA A 293 13.36 27.28 26.83
C ALA A 293 12.33 26.15 26.67
N ARG A 294 11.21 26.41 26.01
CA ARG A 294 10.16 25.41 25.71
C ARG A 294 10.69 24.28 24.82
N VAL A 295 11.45 24.61 23.79
CA VAL A 295 12.01 23.61 22.87
C VAL A 295 13.17 22.87 23.53
N ALA A 296 14.00 23.55 24.32
CA ALA A 296 15.08 22.95 25.10
C ALA A 296 14.53 21.90 26.09
N ASN A 297 13.45 22.24 26.82
CA ASN A 297 12.80 21.30 27.74
C ASN A 297 12.15 20.12 27.02
N ALA A 298 11.49 20.35 25.88
CA ALA A 298 10.94 19.27 25.07
C ALA A 298 12.01 18.30 24.55
N ARG A 299 13.23 18.79 24.25
CA ARG A 299 14.37 17.95 23.86
C ARG A 299 14.90 17.12 25.04
N LYS A 300 14.99 17.69 26.23
CA LYS A 300 15.43 16.97 27.43
C LYS A 300 14.52 15.78 27.76
N THR A 301 13.22 15.94 27.61
CA THR A 301 12.24 14.90 27.94
C THR A 301 12.14 13.79 26.89
N ARG A 302 12.76 13.95 25.71
CA ARG A 302 12.71 13.00 24.59
C ARG A 302 11.34 12.35 24.39
N PHE A 303 10.26 13.15 24.58
CA PHE A 303 8.88 12.66 24.57
C PHE A 303 8.49 11.92 23.26
N TRP A 304 9.22 12.18 22.17
CA TRP A 304 9.01 11.50 20.88
C TRP A 304 9.54 10.05 20.86
N GLU A 305 10.43 9.67 21.78
CA GLU A 305 10.95 8.31 21.97
C GLU A 305 10.00 7.47 22.83
N SER A 306 9.17 8.14 23.65
CA SER A 306 8.15 7.48 24.45
C SER A 306 7.13 6.83 23.51
N ARG A 307 6.91 5.53 23.62
CA ARG A 307 5.80 4.86 22.94
C ARG A 307 4.52 5.57 23.35
N ARG A 308 3.85 6.20 22.38
CA ARG A 308 2.54 6.79 22.64
C ARG A 308 1.59 5.66 23.00
N PRO A 309 0.85 5.77 24.12
CA PRO A 309 -0.12 4.75 24.46
C PRO A 309 -1.11 4.59 23.29
N ARG A 310 -1.32 3.37 22.84
CA ARG A 310 -2.38 3.09 21.89
C ARG A 310 -3.70 3.14 22.65
N HIS A 311 -4.53 4.12 22.32
CA HIS A 311 -5.89 4.23 22.84
C HIS A 311 -6.81 3.32 22.03
N LEU A 312 -7.95 2.94 22.62
CA LEU A 312 -8.92 2.00 22.05
C LEU A 312 -9.24 2.27 20.57
N LEU A 313 -9.53 3.53 20.23
CA LEU A 313 -9.98 3.92 18.90
C LEU A 313 -8.87 4.57 18.04
N THR A 314 -7.59 4.38 18.40
CA THR A 314 -6.48 4.99 17.66
C THR A 314 -6.41 4.45 16.21
N GLY A 315 -6.50 5.34 15.24
CA GLY A 315 -6.42 5.02 13.81
C GLY A 315 -7.77 4.81 13.13
N LEU A 316 -8.83 4.51 13.88
CA LEU A 316 -10.17 4.23 13.36
C LEU A 316 -11.01 5.49 13.12
N VAL A 317 -10.73 6.58 13.86
CA VAL A 317 -11.59 7.76 13.91
C VAL A 317 -11.31 8.72 12.77
N ARG A 318 -12.33 9.03 11.98
CA ARG A 318 -12.28 9.95 10.83
C ARG A 318 -13.29 11.09 10.98
N CYS A 319 -13.01 12.18 10.30
CA CYS A 319 -13.92 13.33 10.22
C CYS A 319 -15.03 13.01 9.19
N GLY A 320 -16.30 13.08 9.59
CA GLY A 320 -17.45 12.86 8.70
C GLY A 320 -17.63 13.94 7.62
N GLU A 321 -16.97 15.13 7.77
CA GLU A 321 -17.02 16.18 6.76
C GLU A 321 -15.96 16.01 5.64
N CYS A 322 -14.73 15.59 5.99
CA CYS A 322 -13.62 15.56 5.03
C CYS A 322 -12.94 14.18 4.89
N GLY A 323 -13.41 13.16 5.60
CA GLY A 323 -12.87 11.79 5.54
C GLY A 323 -11.46 11.60 6.16
N HIS A 324 -10.77 12.68 6.55
CA HIS A 324 -9.42 12.57 7.10
C HIS A 324 -9.41 12.13 8.57
N PRO A 325 -8.33 11.46 9.03
CA PRO A 325 -8.24 11.01 10.42
C PRO A 325 -8.32 12.16 11.40
N LEU A 326 -9.00 11.94 12.55
CA LEU A 326 -8.91 12.83 13.68
C LEU A 326 -7.55 12.67 14.36
N ALA A 327 -7.01 13.79 14.82
CA ALA A 327 -5.74 13.86 15.53
C ALA A 327 -5.93 14.22 16.99
N ALA A 328 -5.08 13.68 17.86
CA ALA A 328 -5.06 14.03 19.27
C ALA A 328 -4.71 15.52 19.47
N VAL A 329 -5.47 16.18 20.32
CA VAL A 329 -5.34 17.59 20.67
C VAL A 329 -5.20 17.71 22.17
N GLY A 330 -4.02 18.08 22.62
CA GLY A 330 -3.69 18.02 24.04
C GLY A 330 -3.70 16.57 24.52
N LYS A 331 -4.16 16.37 25.77
CA LYS A 331 -4.15 15.06 26.43
C LYS A 331 -5.42 14.26 26.11
N ASP A 332 -6.57 14.92 26.02
CA ASP A 332 -7.88 14.26 26.13
C ASP A 332 -8.83 14.48 24.95
N TYR A 333 -8.46 15.29 23.97
CA TYR A 333 -9.35 15.63 22.84
C TYR A 333 -8.87 15.05 21.52
N LEU A 334 -9.84 14.74 20.67
CA LEU A 334 -9.65 14.43 19.25
C LEU A 334 -10.31 15.52 18.40
N ALA A 335 -9.64 15.98 17.34
CA ALA A 335 -10.22 16.97 16.43
C ALA A 335 -9.71 16.74 15.00
N CYS A 336 -10.44 17.30 14.01
CA CYS A 336 -10.07 17.18 12.61
C CYS A 336 -8.66 17.73 12.34
N GLY A 337 -7.77 16.87 11.87
CA GLY A 337 -6.40 17.24 11.52
C GLY A 337 -6.34 18.26 10.39
N THR A 338 -7.22 18.16 9.41
CA THR A 338 -7.33 19.07 8.26
C THR A 338 -7.82 20.45 8.68
N ALA A 339 -8.90 20.54 9.48
CA ALA A 339 -9.38 21.81 10.00
C ALA A 339 -8.30 22.55 10.79
N ARG A 340 -7.46 21.82 11.53
CA ARG A 340 -6.39 22.40 12.34
C ARG A 340 -5.15 22.79 11.56
N SER A 341 -4.71 21.96 10.61
CA SER A 341 -3.44 22.16 9.89
C SER A 341 -3.60 23.07 8.67
N THR A 342 -4.63 22.83 7.86
CA THR A 342 -4.85 23.56 6.60
C THR A 342 -5.98 24.57 6.66
N GLY A 343 -6.94 24.42 7.58
CA GLY A 343 -8.13 25.27 7.68
C GLY A 343 -9.22 24.96 6.64
N THR A 344 -9.03 23.93 5.79
CA THR A 344 -9.91 23.62 4.66
C THR A 344 -11.12 22.74 5.01
N CYS A 345 -11.27 22.32 6.28
CA CYS A 345 -12.44 21.57 6.74
C CYS A 345 -13.28 22.44 7.69
N ALA A 346 -14.61 22.35 7.56
CA ALA A 346 -15.56 23.07 8.39
C ALA A 346 -15.64 22.54 9.83
N ASN A 347 -15.32 21.27 10.06
CA ASN A 347 -15.37 20.65 11.39
C ASN A 347 -14.26 21.18 12.31
N ARG A 348 -14.54 22.25 13.06
CA ARG A 348 -13.60 22.89 14.00
C ARG A 348 -13.77 22.42 15.44
N ARG A 349 -14.79 21.62 15.74
CA ARG A 349 -15.06 21.11 17.08
C ARG A 349 -14.15 19.91 17.42
N GLY A 350 -13.82 19.78 18.70
CA GLY A 350 -13.08 18.64 19.23
C GLY A 350 -13.95 17.83 20.18
N ILE A 351 -13.88 16.51 20.11
CA ILE A 351 -14.56 15.59 21.01
C ILE A 351 -13.60 15.08 22.09
N LYS A 352 -14.07 14.96 23.35
CA LYS A 352 -13.30 14.28 24.40
C LYS A 352 -13.16 12.79 24.06
N ARG A 353 -11.92 12.28 24.08
CA ARG A 353 -11.62 10.89 23.75
C ARG A 353 -12.41 9.89 24.60
N GLN A 354 -12.44 10.07 25.91
CA GLN A 354 -13.19 9.18 26.82
C GLN A 354 -14.68 9.16 26.50
N HIS A 355 -15.25 10.32 26.18
CA HIS A 355 -16.66 10.39 25.79
C HIS A 355 -16.93 9.63 24.49
N LEU A 356 -16.05 9.77 23.49
CA LEU A 356 -16.16 9.01 22.26
C LEU A 356 -16.00 7.51 22.49
N GLU A 357 -15.02 7.09 23.30
CA GLU A 357 -14.83 5.69 23.66
C GLU A 357 -16.09 5.08 24.32
N HIS A 358 -16.72 5.83 25.25
CA HIS A 358 -17.99 5.44 25.86
C HIS A 358 -19.13 5.30 24.85
N LEU A 359 -19.31 6.32 24.00
CA LEU A 359 -20.37 6.29 22.97
C LEU A 359 -20.22 5.10 22.03
N VAL A 360 -19.00 4.82 21.59
CA VAL A 360 -18.71 3.68 20.69
C VAL A 360 -18.97 2.35 21.39
N LEU A 361 -18.51 2.20 22.65
CA LEU A 361 -18.72 0.97 23.41
C LEU A 361 -20.22 0.74 23.73
N ASP A 362 -20.94 1.79 24.08
CA ASP A 362 -22.38 1.70 24.32
C ASP A 362 -23.16 1.38 23.05
N ALA A 363 -22.77 1.97 21.92
CA ALA A 363 -23.38 1.68 20.63
C ALA A 363 -23.12 0.22 20.21
N LEU A 364 -21.89 -0.26 20.35
CA LEU A 364 -21.54 -1.64 20.08
C LEU A 364 -22.31 -2.59 20.99
N LYS A 365 -22.39 -2.30 22.29
CA LYS A 365 -23.14 -3.10 23.25
C LYS A 365 -24.60 -3.22 22.87
N LYS A 366 -25.26 -2.10 22.58
CA LYS A 366 -26.68 -2.06 22.23
C LYS A 366 -26.98 -2.80 20.92
N ASN A 367 -26.13 -2.64 19.91
CA ASN A 367 -26.36 -3.23 18.58
C ASN A 367 -25.85 -4.67 18.45
N LEU A 368 -24.71 -5.00 19.08
CA LEU A 368 -24.16 -6.35 19.03
C LEU A 368 -24.86 -7.31 20.00
N MET A 369 -25.49 -6.80 21.08
CA MET A 369 -26.16 -7.61 22.09
C MET A 369 -27.70 -7.60 21.95
N ALA A 370 -28.28 -6.89 20.98
CA ALA A 370 -29.72 -6.96 20.72
C ALA A 370 -30.06 -8.34 20.11
N PRO A 371 -30.73 -9.24 20.85
CA PRO A 371 -30.96 -10.63 20.41
C PRO A 371 -31.66 -10.69 19.06
N ASP A 372 -32.67 -9.85 18.90
CA ASP A 372 -33.54 -9.83 17.73
C ASP A 372 -32.81 -9.38 16.45
N LEU A 373 -31.91 -8.40 16.57
CA LEU A 373 -31.10 -7.92 15.44
C LEU A 373 -30.05 -8.95 15.02
N VAL A 374 -29.41 -9.60 15.98
CA VAL A 374 -28.41 -10.66 15.72
C VAL A 374 -29.07 -11.87 15.06
N GLU A 375 -30.27 -12.27 15.53
CA GLU A 375 -31.02 -13.40 14.98
C GLU A 375 -31.55 -13.09 13.57
N ALA A 376 -32.10 -11.91 13.35
CA ALA A 376 -32.55 -11.44 12.04
C ALA A 376 -31.38 -11.36 11.04
N PHE A 377 -30.23 -10.85 11.50
CA PHE A 377 -29.02 -10.77 10.68
C PHE A 377 -28.50 -12.16 10.30
N ILE A 378 -28.37 -13.08 11.27
CA ILE A 378 -27.88 -14.43 11.02
C ILE A 378 -28.80 -15.15 10.05
N LYS A 379 -30.11 -14.98 10.18
CA LYS A 379 -31.10 -15.55 9.27
C LYS A 379 -30.95 -14.99 7.86
N ALA A 380 -30.87 -13.68 7.69
CA ALA A 380 -30.68 -13.03 6.40
C ALA A 380 -29.33 -13.42 5.75
N PHE A 381 -28.27 -13.51 6.55
CA PHE A 381 -26.97 -13.95 6.10
C PHE A 381 -26.97 -15.42 5.63
N HIS A 382 -27.61 -16.32 6.39
CA HIS A 382 -27.78 -17.70 5.99
C HIS A 382 -28.58 -17.85 4.69
N GLU A 383 -29.67 -17.07 4.55
CA GLU A 383 -30.48 -17.06 3.34
C GLU A 383 -29.69 -16.61 2.13
N GLU A 384 -28.89 -15.53 2.25
CA GLU A 384 -28.09 -15.01 1.12
C GLU A 384 -26.90 -15.92 0.77
N VAL A 385 -26.18 -16.45 1.76
CA VAL A 385 -25.11 -17.43 1.53
C VAL A 385 -25.65 -18.69 0.86
N ASN A 386 -26.79 -19.21 1.31
CA ASN A 386 -27.42 -20.38 0.69
C ASN A 386 -27.90 -20.08 -0.72
N LYS A 387 -28.43 -18.90 -0.99
CA LYS A 387 -28.87 -18.46 -2.32
C LYS A 387 -27.70 -18.30 -3.30
N GLN A 388 -26.59 -17.71 -2.85
CA GLN A 388 -25.37 -17.62 -3.66
C GLN A 388 -24.78 -19.00 -3.92
N ARG A 389 -24.71 -19.85 -2.89
CA ARG A 389 -24.25 -21.24 -3.03
C ARG A 389 -25.10 -22.01 -4.03
N HIS A 390 -26.42 -21.92 -3.93
CA HIS A 390 -27.31 -22.59 -4.87
C HIS A 390 -27.09 -22.12 -6.32
N ARG A 391 -26.83 -20.82 -6.53
CA ARG A 391 -26.48 -20.28 -7.84
C ARG A 391 -25.15 -20.84 -8.37
N ILE A 392 -24.13 -20.94 -7.52
CA ILE A 392 -22.82 -21.49 -7.88
C ILE A 392 -22.95 -22.99 -8.20
N ASP A 393 -23.61 -23.74 -7.33
CA ASP A 393 -23.83 -25.18 -7.50
C ASP A 393 -24.60 -25.47 -8.80
N MET A 394 -25.65 -24.71 -9.11
CA MET A 394 -26.39 -24.80 -10.37
C MET A 394 -25.53 -24.52 -11.60
N ALA A 395 -24.67 -23.50 -11.53
CA ALA A 395 -23.77 -23.15 -12.62
C ALA A 395 -22.70 -24.25 -12.85
N VAL A 396 -22.14 -24.78 -11.76
CA VAL A 396 -21.17 -25.89 -11.81
C VAL A 396 -21.82 -27.17 -12.35
N ASP A 397 -23.02 -27.49 -11.91
CA ASP A 397 -23.75 -28.68 -12.39
C ASP A 397 -24.14 -28.55 -13.85
N HIS A 398 -24.50 -27.37 -14.32
CA HIS A 398 -24.75 -27.10 -15.75
C HIS A 398 -23.48 -27.34 -16.57
N LYS A 399 -22.34 -26.78 -16.17
CA LYS A 399 -21.05 -26.98 -16.84
C LYS A 399 -20.62 -28.46 -16.84
N ARG A 400 -20.85 -29.18 -15.74
CA ARG A 400 -20.60 -30.63 -15.66
C ARG A 400 -21.47 -31.48 -16.59
N LYS A 401 -22.75 -31.06 -16.75
CA LYS A 401 -23.66 -31.72 -17.74
C LYS A 401 -23.18 -31.48 -19.17
N GLU A 402 -22.82 -30.23 -19.48
CA GLU A 402 -22.31 -29.86 -20.80
C GLU A 402 -21.01 -30.60 -21.12
N LEU A 403 -20.08 -30.65 -20.16
CA LEU A 403 -18.82 -31.39 -20.31
C LEU A 403 -19.06 -32.88 -20.65
N ARG A 404 -19.99 -33.53 -19.94
CA ARG A 404 -20.36 -34.93 -20.22
C ARG A 404 -20.94 -35.10 -21.62
N GLU A 405 -21.76 -34.15 -22.07
CA GLU A 405 -22.35 -34.22 -23.41
C GLU A 405 -21.31 -33.98 -24.50
N VAL A 406 -20.40 -33.03 -24.33
CA VAL A 406 -19.29 -32.78 -25.25
C VAL A 406 -18.37 -33.97 -25.31
N THR A 407 -18.01 -34.58 -24.18
CA THR A 407 -17.17 -35.78 -24.13
C THR A 407 -17.83 -36.94 -24.86
N ARG A 408 -19.11 -37.19 -24.64
CA ARG A 408 -19.84 -38.26 -25.35
C ARG A 408 -19.89 -38.05 -26.87
N ARG A 409 -20.01 -36.77 -27.32
CA ARG A 409 -19.97 -36.46 -28.75
C ARG A 409 -18.58 -36.67 -29.35
N LEU A 410 -17.53 -36.34 -28.58
CA LEU A 410 -16.15 -36.61 -28.99
C LEU A 410 -15.89 -38.12 -29.14
N ASP A 411 -16.31 -38.90 -28.14
CA ASP A 411 -16.16 -40.36 -28.16
C ASP A 411 -16.86 -40.99 -29.40
N GLY A 412 -18.09 -40.54 -29.68
CA GLY A 412 -18.81 -41.00 -30.88
C GLY A 412 -18.16 -40.58 -32.20
N LEU A 413 -17.48 -39.40 -32.24
CA LEU A 413 -16.70 -38.99 -33.40
C LEU A 413 -15.40 -39.82 -33.56
N TYR A 414 -14.74 -40.15 -32.46
CA TYR A 414 -13.56 -41.02 -32.49
C TYR A 414 -13.91 -42.42 -32.96
N GLU A 415 -15.04 -43.02 -32.51
CA GLU A 415 -15.55 -44.30 -32.97
C GLU A 415 -15.85 -44.27 -34.49
N ALA A 416 -16.58 -43.21 -34.93
CA ALA A 416 -16.89 -43.05 -36.35
C ALA A 416 -15.64 -42.90 -37.25
N ILE A 417 -14.60 -42.22 -36.75
CA ILE A 417 -13.31 -42.12 -37.44
C ILE A 417 -12.60 -43.47 -37.48
N ALA A 418 -12.65 -44.24 -36.38
CA ALA A 418 -12.08 -45.60 -36.32
C ALA A 418 -12.78 -46.57 -37.31
N ASP A 419 -14.08 -46.39 -37.51
CA ASP A 419 -14.89 -47.14 -38.48
C ASP A 419 -14.71 -46.66 -39.94
N GLY A 420 -13.80 -45.72 -40.18
CA GLY A 420 -13.40 -45.30 -41.52
C GLY A 420 -14.16 -44.11 -42.13
N LEU A 421 -14.95 -43.39 -41.34
CA LEU A 421 -15.66 -42.21 -41.81
C LEU A 421 -14.69 -41.04 -42.13
N ARG A 422 -14.64 -40.63 -43.41
CA ARG A 422 -13.79 -39.54 -43.92
C ARG A 422 -14.64 -38.51 -44.65
N THR A 423 -15.18 -37.53 -43.94
CA THR A 423 -15.95 -36.41 -44.54
C THR A 423 -15.22 -35.10 -44.38
N PRO A 424 -15.27 -34.19 -45.41
CA PRO A 424 -14.77 -32.84 -45.28
C PRO A 424 -15.52 -32.11 -44.17
N GLY A 425 -14.79 -31.53 -43.20
CA GLY A 425 -15.39 -30.83 -42.06
C GLY A 425 -15.35 -31.56 -40.72
N LEU A 426 -15.05 -32.87 -40.72
CA LEU A 426 -14.94 -33.66 -39.51
C LEU A 426 -13.83 -33.13 -38.58
N LYS A 427 -12.70 -32.70 -39.18
CA LYS A 427 -11.58 -32.11 -38.46
C LYS A 427 -11.96 -30.84 -37.72
N GLY A 428 -12.68 -29.92 -38.40
CA GLY A 428 -13.13 -28.67 -37.76
C GLY A 428 -14.10 -28.91 -36.62
N LYS A 429 -15.00 -29.93 -36.74
CA LYS A 429 -15.93 -30.26 -35.66
C LYS A 429 -15.25 -30.92 -34.45
N LEU A 430 -14.19 -31.71 -34.73
CA LEU A 430 -13.38 -32.30 -33.66
C LEU A 430 -12.63 -31.23 -32.89
N GLU A 431 -11.94 -30.30 -33.59
CA GLU A 431 -11.19 -29.19 -32.99
C GLU A 431 -12.13 -28.28 -32.18
N GLU A 432 -13.35 -27.99 -32.65
CA GLU A 432 -14.35 -27.22 -31.94
C GLU A 432 -14.76 -27.88 -30.62
N LEU A 433 -15.04 -29.16 -30.62
CA LEU A 433 -15.46 -29.92 -29.45
C LEU A 433 -14.31 -30.13 -28.46
N GLU A 434 -13.08 -30.37 -28.94
CA GLU A 434 -11.89 -30.42 -28.06
C GLU A 434 -11.61 -29.07 -27.38
N ALA A 435 -11.67 -27.97 -28.13
CA ALA A 435 -11.53 -26.61 -27.55
C ALA A 435 -12.63 -26.34 -26.53
N ARG A 436 -13.88 -26.74 -26.80
CA ARG A 436 -14.98 -26.58 -25.85
C ARG A 436 -14.81 -27.43 -24.60
N LYS A 437 -14.32 -28.66 -24.73
CA LYS A 437 -14.00 -29.53 -23.61
C LYS A 437 -12.92 -28.90 -22.72
N ALA A 438 -11.82 -28.45 -23.31
CA ALA A 438 -10.73 -27.82 -22.59
C ALA A 438 -11.18 -26.56 -21.84
N ALA A 439 -12.01 -25.70 -22.46
CA ALA A 439 -12.56 -24.53 -21.82
C ALA A 439 -13.48 -24.85 -20.62
N LEU A 440 -14.29 -25.93 -20.72
CA LEU A 440 -15.14 -26.37 -19.62
C LEU A 440 -14.35 -27.01 -18.48
N GLU A 441 -13.29 -27.73 -18.78
CA GLU A 441 -12.38 -28.30 -17.78
C GLU A 441 -11.62 -27.19 -17.02
N ASP A 442 -11.14 -26.16 -17.71
CA ASP A 442 -10.49 -24.99 -17.11
C ASP A 442 -11.46 -24.22 -16.20
N ASP A 443 -12.64 -23.91 -16.68
CA ASP A 443 -13.72 -23.26 -15.93
C ASP A 443 -14.14 -24.04 -14.66
N LEU A 444 -14.09 -25.37 -14.68
CA LEU A 444 -14.40 -26.22 -13.55
C LEU A 444 -13.24 -26.37 -12.57
N SER A 445 -11.99 -26.21 -13.04
CA SER A 445 -10.80 -26.20 -12.19
C SER A 445 -10.65 -24.87 -11.44
N ASP A 446 -11.05 -23.75 -12.07
CA ASP A 446 -11.05 -22.41 -11.47
C ASP A 446 -12.29 -22.11 -10.59
N ALA A 447 -13.20 -23.08 -10.46
CA ALA A 447 -14.36 -22.91 -9.59
C ALA A 447 -13.93 -22.65 -8.14
N ALA A 448 -14.30 -21.47 -7.62
CA ALA A 448 -13.97 -21.04 -6.26
C ALA A 448 -14.31 -22.13 -5.22
N PRO A 449 -13.50 -22.30 -4.16
CA PRO A 449 -13.75 -23.28 -3.12
C PRO A 449 -15.15 -23.05 -2.51
N PRO A 450 -15.87 -24.12 -2.14
CA PRO A 450 -17.21 -23.99 -1.58
C PRO A 450 -17.17 -23.11 -0.31
N ALA A 451 -18.11 -22.18 -0.22
CA ALA A 451 -18.23 -21.28 0.93
C ALA A 451 -18.21 -22.07 2.26
N PRO A 452 -17.52 -21.59 3.30
CA PRO A 452 -17.36 -22.32 4.56
C PRO A 452 -18.72 -22.69 5.17
N ARG A 453 -18.81 -23.91 5.69
CA ARG A 453 -20.02 -24.37 6.38
C ARG A 453 -20.18 -23.60 7.69
N LEU A 454 -21.22 -22.81 7.80
CA LEU A 454 -21.53 -22.06 9.02
C LEU A 454 -22.02 -23.01 10.12
N HIS A 455 -21.58 -22.76 11.35
CA HIS A 455 -22.00 -23.57 12.49
C HIS A 455 -23.50 -23.37 12.78
N PRO A 456 -24.29 -24.42 13.00
CA PRO A 456 -25.77 -24.30 13.24
C PRO A 456 -26.12 -23.37 14.40
N ASN A 457 -25.27 -23.26 15.42
CA ASN A 457 -25.47 -22.38 16.57
C ASN A 457 -24.53 -21.14 16.55
N LEU A 458 -24.40 -20.52 15.40
CA LEU A 458 -23.55 -19.34 15.23
C LEU A 458 -23.96 -18.17 16.14
N ALA A 459 -25.29 -17.96 16.29
CA ALA A 459 -25.87 -16.94 17.16
C ALA A 459 -25.47 -17.11 18.64
N GLY A 460 -25.50 -18.31 19.15
CA GLY A 460 -25.12 -18.59 20.53
C GLY A 460 -23.60 -18.46 20.79
N LEU A 461 -22.77 -18.83 19.82
CA LEU A 461 -21.33 -18.66 19.89
C LEU A 461 -20.96 -17.18 19.83
N TYR A 462 -21.59 -16.41 18.96
CA TYR A 462 -21.41 -14.98 18.83
C TYR A 462 -21.76 -14.25 20.14
N ARG A 463 -22.96 -14.52 20.70
CA ARG A 463 -23.38 -13.90 21.96
C ARG A 463 -22.38 -14.14 23.10
N ARG A 464 -21.93 -15.36 23.29
CA ARG A 464 -20.90 -15.68 24.31
C ARG A 464 -19.59 -14.94 24.09
N LYS A 465 -19.14 -14.80 22.83
CA LYS A 465 -17.91 -14.06 22.52
C LYS A 465 -18.04 -12.56 22.77
N VAL A 466 -19.19 -11.97 22.46
CA VAL A 466 -19.47 -10.55 22.74
C VAL A 466 -19.57 -10.29 24.24
N GLU A 467 -20.20 -11.19 25.02
CA GLU A 467 -20.22 -11.12 26.49
C GLU A 467 -18.82 -11.19 27.09
N ASN A 468 -17.99 -12.13 26.63
CA ASN A 468 -16.60 -12.25 27.07
C ASN A 468 -15.77 -11.02 26.71
N LEU A 469 -15.97 -10.45 25.51
CA LEU A 469 -15.31 -9.24 25.05
C LEU A 469 -15.68 -8.04 25.94
N HIS A 470 -16.96 -7.91 26.31
CA HIS A 470 -17.43 -6.86 27.20
C HIS A 470 -16.80 -6.98 28.60
N GLN A 471 -16.72 -8.20 29.16
CA GLN A 471 -16.06 -8.44 30.44
C GLN A 471 -14.56 -8.10 30.36
N ALA A 472 -13.86 -8.51 29.30
CA ALA A 472 -12.46 -8.25 29.08
C ALA A 472 -12.12 -6.75 28.87
N LEU A 473 -13.04 -5.95 28.32
CA LEU A 473 -12.87 -4.49 28.18
C LEU A 473 -12.97 -3.73 29.53
N ASN A 474 -13.70 -4.30 30.48
CA ASN A 474 -13.84 -3.72 31.82
C ASN A 474 -12.69 -4.13 32.77
N ASP A 475 -11.95 -5.18 32.45
CA ASP A 475 -10.81 -5.63 33.22
C ASP A 475 -9.50 -4.98 32.73
N PRO A 476 -8.77 -4.24 33.58
CA PRO A 476 -7.52 -3.58 33.21
C PRO A 476 -6.44 -4.51 32.65
N ALA A 477 -6.42 -5.79 33.05
CA ALA A 477 -5.41 -6.77 32.63
C ALA A 477 -5.62 -7.27 31.18
N SER A 478 -6.89 -7.46 30.77
CA SER A 478 -7.29 -8.00 29.46
C SER A 478 -7.72 -6.92 28.47
N ARG A 479 -7.82 -5.67 28.91
CA ARG A 479 -8.30 -4.54 28.10
C ARG A 479 -7.55 -4.33 26.78
N THR A 480 -6.25 -4.58 26.75
CA THR A 480 -5.44 -4.39 25.53
C THR A 480 -5.76 -5.42 24.47
N GLU A 481 -5.95 -6.68 24.88
CA GLU A 481 -6.31 -7.79 23.97
C GLU A 481 -7.73 -7.63 23.45
N ALA A 482 -8.66 -7.25 24.32
CA ALA A 482 -10.04 -6.92 23.96
C ALA A 482 -10.14 -5.70 23.01
N ALA A 483 -9.25 -4.71 23.16
CA ALA A 483 -9.17 -3.55 22.27
C ALA A 483 -8.70 -3.93 20.86
N ASP A 484 -7.81 -4.90 20.73
CA ASP A 484 -7.36 -5.37 19.41
C ASP A 484 -8.49 -6.14 18.70
N ILE A 485 -9.26 -6.97 19.41
CA ILE A 485 -10.45 -7.63 18.87
C ILE A 485 -11.50 -6.61 18.39
N LEU A 486 -11.76 -5.54 19.18
CA LEU A 486 -12.68 -4.48 18.75
C LEU A 486 -12.21 -3.73 17.51
N ARG A 487 -10.89 -3.57 17.34
CA ARG A 487 -10.34 -2.93 16.14
C ARG A 487 -10.52 -3.74 14.89
N ASP A 488 -10.57 -5.06 15.01
CA ASP A 488 -10.82 -5.96 13.89
C ASP A 488 -12.31 -5.94 13.48
N LEU A 489 -13.21 -5.55 14.41
CA LEU A 489 -14.64 -5.41 14.14
C LEU A 489 -15.05 -4.07 13.55
N ILE A 490 -14.26 -3.01 13.78
CA ILE A 490 -14.57 -1.64 13.37
C ILE A 490 -13.62 -1.22 12.25
N GLU A 491 -14.14 -0.95 11.08
CA GLU A 491 -13.35 -0.42 9.96
C GLU A 491 -13.12 1.08 10.12
N VAL A 492 -14.18 1.85 10.38
CA VAL A 492 -14.12 3.31 10.48
C VAL A 492 -15.16 3.84 11.47
N ILE A 493 -14.79 4.88 12.20
CA ILE A 493 -15.69 5.69 13.02
C ILE A 493 -15.71 7.09 12.43
N ALA A 494 -16.79 7.47 11.76
CA ALA A 494 -16.97 8.81 11.22
C ALA A 494 -17.64 9.73 12.24
N ILE A 495 -17.07 10.93 12.47
CA ILE A 495 -17.59 11.90 13.41
C ILE A 495 -17.93 13.19 12.68
N LYS A 496 -19.20 13.57 12.71
CA LYS A 496 -19.72 14.83 12.19
C LYS A 496 -20.12 15.74 13.34
N ALA A 497 -19.67 17.00 13.32
CA ALA A 497 -20.14 17.99 14.28
C ALA A 497 -21.52 18.50 13.86
N THR A 498 -22.47 18.52 14.81
CA THR A 498 -23.80 19.11 14.66
C THR A 498 -23.94 20.32 15.58
N ASP A 499 -24.98 21.12 15.43
CA ASP A 499 -25.19 22.29 16.28
C ASP A 499 -25.33 21.90 17.76
N ASP A 500 -25.98 20.78 18.04
CA ASP A 500 -26.27 20.27 19.37
C ASP A 500 -25.27 19.22 19.91
N GLY A 501 -24.20 18.89 19.13
CA GLY A 501 -23.24 17.88 19.59
C GLY A 501 -22.45 17.21 18.49
N PHE A 502 -22.43 15.89 18.48
CA PHE A 502 -21.71 15.07 17.49
C PHE A 502 -22.60 13.91 17.01
N GLU A 503 -22.66 13.73 15.72
CA GLU A 503 -23.15 12.52 15.09
C GLU A 503 -21.97 11.56 14.89
N VAL A 504 -22.08 10.33 15.39
CA VAL A 504 -21.05 9.31 15.31
C VAL A 504 -21.59 8.16 14.48
N GLU A 505 -20.98 7.88 13.35
CA GLU A 505 -21.32 6.78 12.47
C GLU A 505 -20.25 5.69 12.60
N LEU A 506 -20.67 4.47 12.94
CA LEU A 506 -19.82 3.30 13.04
C LEU A 506 -19.97 2.49 11.77
N ILE A 507 -18.86 2.24 11.09
CA ILE A 507 -18.78 1.37 9.91
C ILE A 507 -17.93 0.18 10.30
N GLY A 508 -18.49 -1.03 10.21
CA GLY A 508 -17.80 -2.26 10.56
C GLY A 508 -18.01 -3.35 9.51
N ASP A 509 -17.09 -4.28 9.47
CA ASP A 509 -17.14 -5.45 8.60
C ASP A 509 -17.82 -6.61 9.34
N ILE A 510 -19.04 -6.93 8.93
CA ILE A 510 -19.84 -8.01 9.52
C ILE A 510 -19.25 -9.39 9.21
N ALA A 511 -18.52 -9.53 8.10
CA ALA A 511 -17.86 -10.79 7.75
C ALA A 511 -16.81 -11.17 8.80
N ASN A 512 -16.03 -10.21 9.31
CA ASN A 512 -15.08 -10.42 10.41
C ASN A 512 -15.80 -10.82 11.72
N MET A 513 -17.04 -10.37 11.94
CA MET A 513 -17.86 -10.80 13.10
C MET A 513 -18.24 -12.29 13.01
N VAL A 514 -18.57 -12.77 11.82
CA VAL A 514 -18.90 -14.18 11.58
C VAL A 514 -17.67 -15.07 11.68
N GLU A 515 -16.52 -14.60 11.18
CA GLU A 515 -15.26 -15.32 11.26
C GLU A 515 -14.76 -15.47 12.72
N LEU A 516 -14.87 -14.40 13.52
CA LEU A 516 -14.62 -14.44 14.96
C LEU A 516 -15.49 -15.46 15.71
N ALA A 517 -16.73 -15.68 15.26
CA ALA A 517 -17.62 -16.68 15.84
C ALA A 517 -17.22 -18.12 15.48
N ASN A 518 -16.57 -18.33 14.33
CA ASN A 518 -16.20 -19.66 13.83
C ASN A 518 -14.81 -20.16 14.26
N VAL A 519 -13.94 -19.30 14.82
CA VAL A 519 -12.59 -19.72 15.28
C VAL A 519 -12.68 -20.43 16.64
N PRO A 520 -12.29 -21.72 16.76
CA PRO A 520 -12.18 -22.39 18.04
C PRO A 520 -11.12 -21.72 18.92
N ASN A 521 -11.33 -21.73 20.25
CA ASN A 521 -10.48 -21.07 21.27
C ASN A 521 -9.02 -21.57 21.36
N SER A 522 -8.54 -22.40 20.44
CA SER A 522 -7.17 -22.90 20.41
C SER A 522 -6.56 -22.70 19.04
N LYS A 523 -5.72 -21.71 18.93
CA LYS A 523 -4.59 -21.45 18.04
C LYS A 523 -4.63 -20.05 17.44
N LYS A 524 -3.82 -19.17 17.99
CA LYS A 524 -3.22 -18.03 17.31
C LYS A 524 -2.43 -18.58 16.13
N ASN A 525 -2.85 -18.29 14.89
CA ASN A 525 -1.94 -18.04 13.77
C ASN A 525 -2.75 -17.75 12.50
N ALA A 526 -2.39 -16.59 11.88
CA ALA A 526 -2.60 -16.19 10.50
C ALA A 526 -4.04 -16.23 9.96
N ALA A 527 -4.61 -15.04 9.85
CA ALA A 527 -5.74 -14.80 8.95
C ALA A 527 -5.30 -15.05 7.50
N PRO A 528 -6.10 -15.74 6.66
CA PRO A 528 -5.86 -15.76 5.22
C PRO A 528 -6.20 -14.38 4.64
N GLU A 529 -5.22 -13.74 4.04
CA GLU A 529 -5.41 -12.56 3.21
C GLU A 529 -6.23 -12.92 1.97
N GLY A 530 -7.29 -12.18 1.70
CA GLY A 530 -7.83 -12.01 0.37
C GLY A 530 -9.12 -12.72 0.02
N THR A 531 -10.21 -12.38 0.69
CA THR A 531 -11.54 -12.42 0.06
C THR A 531 -12.13 -11.02 0.10
N ALA A 532 -12.21 -10.36 -1.06
CA ALA A 532 -12.95 -9.11 -1.21
C ALA A 532 -14.44 -9.38 -0.89
N VAL A 533 -14.90 -8.89 0.25
CA VAL A 533 -16.30 -8.97 0.64
C VAL A 533 -17.08 -7.96 -0.21
N PRO A 534 -18.18 -8.36 -0.86
CA PRO A 534 -19.03 -7.43 -1.62
C PRO A 534 -19.52 -6.26 -0.75
N ASP A 535 -19.62 -5.07 -1.32
CA ASP A 535 -20.06 -3.84 -0.64
C ASP A 535 -21.45 -3.95 0.05
N SER A 536 -22.25 -4.95 -0.31
CA SER A 536 -23.56 -5.26 0.29
C SER A 536 -23.52 -5.72 1.75
N TYR A 537 -22.36 -6.04 2.30
CA TYR A 537 -22.19 -6.50 3.70
C TYR A 537 -21.70 -5.44 4.68
N ARG A 538 -21.54 -4.20 4.23
CA ARG A 538 -21.17 -3.08 5.08
C ARG A 538 -22.42 -2.59 5.83
N SER A 539 -22.42 -2.68 7.16
CA SER A 539 -23.44 -2.07 8.00
C SER A 539 -22.93 -0.76 8.60
N SER A 540 -23.74 0.27 8.59
CA SER A 540 -23.48 1.52 9.30
C SER A 540 -24.51 1.72 10.41
N VAL A 541 -24.02 2.09 11.60
CA VAL A 541 -24.86 2.45 12.75
C VAL A 541 -24.61 3.92 13.07
N LYS A 542 -25.67 4.74 13.00
CA LYS A 542 -25.62 6.15 13.36
C LYS A 542 -26.06 6.36 14.81
N VAL A 543 -25.21 7.04 15.56
CA VAL A 543 -25.48 7.45 16.95
C VAL A 543 -25.38 8.96 17.04
N VAL A 544 -26.45 9.60 17.47
CA VAL A 544 -26.48 11.06 17.70
C VAL A 544 -26.30 11.32 19.20
N ALA A 545 -25.26 12.06 19.56
CA ALA A 545 -25.01 12.49 20.92
C ALA A 545 -25.32 14.00 21.05
N GLY A 546 -26.35 14.34 21.79
CA GLY A 546 -26.72 15.73 22.13
C GLY A 546 -25.75 16.36 23.14
N ALA A 547 -25.78 17.69 23.27
CA ALA A 547 -24.97 18.46 24.21
C ALA A 547 -25.42 18.39 25.68
N GLY A 548 -26.43 17.60 26.02
CA GLY A 548 -26.97 17.38 27.34
C GLY A 548 -27.35 15.92 27.55
N PHE A 549 -27.42 15.51 28.81
CA PHE A 549 -27.72 14.16 29.28
C PHE A 549 -29.11 13.66 28.82
N GLU A 550 -29.30 13.37 27.55
CA GLU A 550 -30.47 12.64 27.06
C GLU A 550 -30.05 11.39 26.29
N PRO A 551 -30.84 10.31 26.40
CA PRO A 551 -30.49 9.03 25.80
C PRO A 551 -30.48 9.14 24.28
N ALA A 552 -29.44 8.57 23.68
CA ALA A 552 -29.22 8.54 22.23
C ALA A 552 -30.43 7.93 21.50
N THR A 553 -31.08 8.69 20.62
CA THR A 553 -32.11 8.19 19.72
C THR A 553 -31.43 7.60 18.49
N PHE A 554 -31.73 6.32 18.22
CA PHE A 554 -31.26 5.61 17.02
C PHE A 554 -32.23 5.86 15.85
N ARG A 555 -31.67 6.20 14.68
CA ARG A 555 -32.38 6.04 13.41
C ARG A 555 -31.68 4.97 12.60
N LEU A 556 -32.46 3.96 12.21
CA LEU A 556 -32.08 2.88 11.28
C LEU A 556 -31.93 3.41 9.85
#